data_2838035fce14ce9d5aa9d2f2793cb533
#
_entry.id   2838035fce14ce9d5aa9d2f2793cb533
#
_cell.length_a   1.000
_cell.length_b   1.000
_cell.length_c   1.000
_cell.angle_alpha   90.00
_cell.angle_beta   90.00
_cell.angle_gamma   90.00
#
_symmetry.space_group_name_H-M   'P 1'
#
loop_
_entity.id
_entity.type
_entity.pdbx_description
1 polymer ?
#
loop_
_entity_poly.entity_id
_entity_poly.type
_entity_poly.pdbx_seq_one_letter_code
_entity_poly.pdbx_strand_id
1 'polypeptide(L)'
;MKIRPIHPHPAILIEDEDEGRKYITVSDLHIGLEADLLAKGITFSPSLVSDMVAELLDLVQSEHADSIILLGDIKHTVGSISRQEWDTVPLFLKQLLAKTDVYLVPGNHDSNIGQLVPMNVNMITSKGMTLDDTLLVHGHSMPSDVRGHVKRIVMGHVHPVFLKKGSVINGERVWLYIQARKEDIFAEKGILDIIVVPTFNPYLYATGEKLYHKSLSPILTRVMQHGVKKCIVVTLDGSIIGDAALLPHIL
;
A
#
# COMPACT_ATOMS: atom_id res chain seq x y z
N MET A 1 7.21 15.32 11.59
CA MET A 1 6.13 14.42 11.18
C MET A 1 6.14 13.12 11.96
N LYS A 2 4.98 12.61 12.43
CA LYS A 2 4.84 11.31 13.09
C LYS A 2 4.17 10.31 12.16
N ILE A 3 4.65 9.07 12.19
CA ILE A 3 4.11 7.97 11.37
C ILE A 3 3.98 6.74 12.25
N ARG A 4 2.79 6.15 12.28
CA ARG A 4 2.55 4.90 13.00
C ARG A 4 1.57 3.99 12.26
N PRO A 5 1.75 2.67 12.33
CA PRO A 5 0.73 1.73 11.88
C PRO A 5 -0.51 1.83 12.77
N ILE A 6 -1.66 1.45 12.23
CA ILE A 6 -2.92 1.37 12.97
C ILE A 6 -3.28 -0.10 13.12
N HIS A 7 -2.79 -0.73 14.18
CA HIS A 7 -3.05 -2.15 14.42
C HIS A 7 -4.52 -2.40 14.82
N PRO A 8 -5.15 -3.47 14.34
CA PRO A 8 -4.63 -4.53 13.45
C PRO A 8 -4.86 -4.26 11.95
N HIS A 9 -5.05 -3.03 11.54
CA HIS A 9 -5.37 -2.66 10.17
C HIS A 9 -4.11 -2.49 9.31
N PRO A 10 -4.15 -2.81 8.00
CA PRO A 10 -3.05 -2.53 7.06
C PRO A 10 -3.08 -1.05 6.63
N ALA A 11 -3.04 -0.17 7.60
CA ALA A 11 -3.16 1.27 7.45
C ALA A 11 -2.11 1.99 8.30
N ILE A 12 -1.64 3.14 7.80
CA ILE A 12 -0.72 4.03 8.51
C ILE A 12 -1.43 5.35 8.82
N LEU A 13 -1.28 5.84 10.03
CA LEU A 13 -1.54 7.23 10.36
C LEU A 13 -0.28 8.06 10.15
N ILE A 14 -0.40 9.13 9.38
CA ILE A 14 0.62 10.16 9.19
C ILE A 14 0.08 11.45 9.80
N GLU A 15 0.82 11.99 10.77
CA GLU A 15 0.51 13.27 11.39
C GLU A 15 1.54 14.31 10.94
N ASP A 16 1.08 15.25 10.14
CA ASP A 16 1.85 16.44 9.75
C ASP A 16 1.69 17.50 10.84
N GLU A 17 2.70 17.63 11.68
CA GLU A 17 2.65 18.56 12.81
C GLU A 17 2.76 20.02 12.37
N ASP A 18 3.33 20.30 11.20
CA ASP A 18 3.51 21.65 10.67
C ASP A 18 2.20 22.20 10.08
N GLU A 19 1.45 21.35 9.36
CA GLU A 19 0.14 21.71 8.81
C GLU A 19 -1.02 21.38 9.77
N GLY A 20 -0.77 20.63 10.84
CA GLY A 20 -1.77 20.15 11.78
C GLY A 20 -2.75 19.15 11.17
N ARG A 21 -2.37 18.45 10.08
CA ARG A 21 -3.21 17.53 9.33
C ARG A 21 -2.85 16.08 9.60
N LYS A 22 -3.88 15.21 9.57
CA LYS A 22 -3.75 13.77 9.75
C LYS A 22 -4.24 13.04 8.51
N TYR A 23 -3.48 12.03 8.10
CA TYR A 23 -3.77 11.24 6.91
C TYR A 23 -3.81 9.75 7.25
N ILE A 24 -4.89 9.07 6.86
CA ILE A 24 -4.93 7.60 6.79
C ILE A 24 -4.34 7.18 5.45
N THR A 25 -3.33 6.35 5.46
CA THR A 25 -2.67 5.87 4.23
C THR A 25 -2.82 4.36 4.11
N VAL A 26 -3.34 3.89 2.98
CA VAL A 26 -3.52 2.47 2.62
C VAL A 26 -3.05 2.22 1.20
N SER A 27 -2.80 0.95 0.85
CA SER A 27 -2.32 0.55 -0.47
C SER A 27 -3.00 -0.73 -0.96
N ASP A 28 -3.01 -0.93 -2.28
CA ASP A 28 -3.33 -2.22 -2.92
C ASP A 28 -4.76 -2.71 -2.61
N LEU A 29 -5.76 -1.91 -3.01
CA LEU A 29 -7.18 -2.24 -2.83
C LEU A 29 -7.68 -3.26 -3.85
N HIS A 30 -7.14 -3.22 -5.08
CA HIS A 30 -7.49 -4.14 -6.15
C HIS A 30 -9.00 -4.38 -6.31
N ILE A 31 -9.79 -3.31 -6.36
CA ILE A 31 -11.23 -3.37 -6.64
C ILE A 31 -11.42 -4.00 -8.04
N GLY A 32 -12.24 -5.03 -8.12
CA GLY A 32 -12.41 -5.86 -9.32
C GLY A 32 -11.72 -7.23 -9.26
N LEU A 33 -10.91 -7.50 -8.23
CA LEU A 33 -10.31 -8.82 -7.95
C LEU A 33 -11.38 -9.92 -7.85
N GLU A 34 -12.57 -9.56 -7.42
CA GLU A 34 -13.70 -10.45 -7.19
C GLU A 34 -14.05 -11.26 -8.44
N ALA A 35 -13.97 -10.64 -9.63
CA ALA A 35 -14.25 -11.31 -10.89
C ALA A 35 -13.26 -12.45 -11.16
N ASP A 36 -11.98 -12.23 -10.88
CA ASP A 36 -10.93 -13.24 -11.02
C ASP A 36 -11.08 -14.38 -10.01
N LEU A 37 -11.46 -14.07 -8.78
CA LEU A 37 -11.71 -15.07 -7.73
C LEU A 37 -12.90 -15.96 -8.11
N LEU A 38 -14.01 -15.37 -8.56
CA LEU A 38 -15.18 -16.12 -9.03
C LEU A 38 -14.86 -17.03 -10.21
N ALA A 39 -14.08 -16.53 -11.20
CA ALA A 39 -13.65 -17.33 -12.34
C ALA A 39 -12.79 -18.54 -11.92
N LYS A 40 -12.12 -18.47 -10.78
CA LYS A 40 -11.33 -19.55 -10.17
C LYS A 40 -12.15 -20.41 -9.19
N GLY A 41 -13.45 -20.17 -9.08
CA GLY A 41 -14.34 -20.90 -8.17
C GLY A 41 -14.17 -20.55 -6.69
N ILE A 42 -13.53 -19.41 -6.38
CA ILE A 42 -13.32 -18.95 -5.02
C ILE A 42 -14.48 -18.03 -4.65
N THR A 43 -15.16 -18.37 -3.58
CA THR A 43 -16.23 -17.54 -3.02
C THR A 43 -15.67 -16.52 -2.02
N PHE A 44 -16.17 -15.31 -2.05
CA PHE A 44 -15.80 -14.22 -1.14
C PHE A 44 -17.04 -13.49 -0.67
N SER A 45 -16.88 -12.55 0.28
CA SER A 45 -17.99 -11.73 0.76
C SER A 45 -18.51 -10.83 -0.38
N PRO A 46 -19.83 -10.85 -0.68
CA PRO A 46 -20.42 -9.93 -1.66
C PRO A 46 -20.29 -8.46 -1.26
N SER A 47 -20.01 -8.18 0.00
CA SER A 47 -19.86 -6.84 0.57
C SER A 47 -18.41 -6.32 0.59
N LEU A 48 -17.44 -7.04 0.00
CA LEU A 48 -16.01 -6.72 0.12
C LEU A 48 -15.69 -5.22 -0.05
N VAL A 49 -16.18 -4.60 -1.12
CA VAL A 49 -15.90 -3.17 -1.37
C VAL A 49 -16.59 -2.29 -0.35
N SER A 50 -17.82 -2.63 0.04
CA SER A 50 -18.55 -1.91 1.10
C SER A 50 -17.87 -2.05 2.46
N ASP A 51 -17.32 -3.22 2.74
CA ASP A 51 -16.58 -3.49 3.99
C ASP A 51 -15.29 -2.67 4.02
N MET A 52 -14.56 -2.57 2.90
CA MET A 52 -13.38 -1.70 2.79
C MET A 52 -13.72 -0.22 2.97
N VAL A 53 -14.85 0.25 2.42
CA VAL A 53 -15.31 1.63 2.65
C VAL A 53 -15.61 1.85 4.13
N ALA A 54 -16.36 0.94 4.75
CA ALA A 54 -16.72 1.04 6.18
C ALA A 54 -15.47 1.08 7.06
N GLU A 55 -14.52 0.17 6.84
CA GLU A 55 -13.26 0.12 7.56
C GLU A 55 -12.47 1.44 7.42
N LEU A 56 -12.33 1.98 6.19
CA LEU A 56 -11.63 3.24 5.97
C LEU A 56 -12.30 4.42 6.67
N LEU A 57 -13.63 4.50 6.63
CA LEU A 57 -14.37 5.58 7.29
C LEU A 57 -14.34 5.45 8.81
N ASP A 58 -14.35 4.24 9.35
CA ASP A 58 -14.16 4.00 10.78
C ASP A 58 -12.75 4.42 11.24
N LEU A 59 -11.72 4.16 10.43
CA LEU A 59 -10.36 4.62 10.69
C LEU A 59 -10.26 6.15 10.66
N VAL A 60 -10.88 6.80 9.67
CA VAL A 60 -10.93 8.27 9.61
C VAL A 60 -11.57 8.85 10.86
N GLN A 61 -12.69 8.27 11.31
CA GLN A 61 -13.40 8.75 12.48
C GLN A 61 -12.62 8.49 13.77
N SER A 62 -12.10 7.29 13.98
CA SER A 62 -11.41 6.90 15.22
C SER A 62 -10.08 7.63 15.42
N GLU A 63 -9.35 7.88 14.33
CA GLU A 63 -8.06 8.56 14.35
C GLU A 63 -8.20 10.10 14.21
N HIS A 64 -9.42 10.59 13.98
CA HIS A 64 -9.70 12.00 13.67
C HIS A 64 -8.85 12.49 12.49
N ALA A 65 -8.81 11.70 11.42
CA ALA A 65 -8.03 12.03 10.24
C ALA A 65 -8.78 12.98 9.30
N ASP A 66 -8.04 13.89 8.68
CA ASP A 66 -8.58 14.90 7.77
C ASP A 66 -8.71 14.35 6.34
N SER A 67 -7.90 13.34 5.99
CA SER A 67 -7.79 12.86 4.62
C SER A 67 -7.38 11.40 4.55
N ILE A 68 -7.69 10.78 3.40
CA ILE A 68 -7.19 9.44 3.03
C ILE A 68 -6.19 9.58 1.88
N ILE A 69 -5.06 8.85 1.97
CA ILE A 69 -4.10 8.69 0.87
C ILE A 69 -4.17 7.24 0.39
N LEU A 70 -4.55 7.04 -0.86
CA LEU A 70 -4.57 5.76 -1.55
C LEU A 70 -3.26 5.59 -2.33
N LEU A 71 -2.40 4.64 -1.92
CA LEU A 71 -1.07 4.43 -2.51
C LEU A 71 -1.09 3.37 -3.62
N GLY A 72 -1.93 3.59 -4.62
CA GLY A 72 -1.95 2.83 -5.86
C GLY A 72 -2.62 1.47 -5.79
N ASP A 73 -2.78 0.91 -6.99
CA ASP A 73 -3.47 -0.34 -7.28
C ASP A 73 -4.91 -0.34 -6.71
N ILE A 74 -5.63 0.74 -7.06
CA ILE A 74 -7.03 0.92 -6.67
C ILE A 74 -7.91 -0.08 -7.40
N LYS A 75 -7.73 -0.21 -8.73
CA LYS A 75 -8.39 -1.21 -9.55
C LYS A 75 -7.50 -2.42 -9.78
N HIS A 76 -8.11 -3.55 -10.15
CA HIS A 76 -7.39 -4.81 -10.30
C HIS A 76 -6.87 -5.06 -11.71
N THR A 77 -7.63 -4.74 -12.76
CA THR A 77 -7.30 -5.09 -14.14
C THR A 77 -6.17 -4.20 -14.68
N VAL A 78 -5.08 -4.81 -15.14
CA VAL A 78 -3.98 -4.09 -15.81
C VAL A 78 -4.35 -3.71 -17.23
N GLY A 79 -4.00 -2.51 -17.68
CA GLY A 79 -4.10 -2.06 -19.07
C GLY A 79 -5.49 -1.68 -19.55
N SER A 80 -6.56 -2.19 -18.96
CA SER A 80 -7.95 -1.90 -19.31
C SER A 80 -8.77 -1.56 -18.07
N ILE A 81 -10.05 -1.26 -18.28
CA ILE A 81 -11.03 -1.09 -17.20
C ILE A 81 -12.13 -2.13 -17.46
N SER A 82 -12.37 -3.00 -16.49
CA SER A 82 -13.45 -3.97 -16.55
C SER A 82 -14.80 -3.30 -16.31
N ARG A 83 -15.91 -3.96 -16.74
CA ARG A 83 -17.26 -3.44 -16.50
C ARG A 83 -17.54 -3.23 -15.00
N GLN A 84 -17.09 -4.17 -14.17
CA GLN A 84 -17.25 -4.07 -12.72
C GLN A 84 -16.51 -2.85 -12.16
N GLU A 85 -15.28 -2.61 -12.61
CA GLU A 85 -14.48 -1.45 -12.16
C GLU A 85 -15.12 -0.12 -12.56
N TRP A 86 -15.78 -0.05 -13.74
CA TRP A 86 -16.55 1.12 -14.18
C TRP A 86 -17.66 1.51 -13.20
N ASP A 87 -18.31 0.53 -12.62
CA ASP A 87 -19.41 0.76 -11.68
C ASP A 87 -18.88 0.97 -10.25
N THR A 88 -17.90 0.17 -9.83
CA THR A 88 -17.52 0.04 -8.42
C THR A 88 -16.49 1.08 -7.98
N VAL A 89 -15.47 1.37 -8.80
CA VAL A 89 -14.39 2.31 -8.40
C VAL A 89 -14.91 3.74 -8.19
N PRO A 90 -15.74 4.31 -9.10
CA PRO A 90 -16.31 5.63 -8.87
C PRO A 90 -17.22 5.69 -7.64
N LEU A 91 -17.98 4.61 -7.37
CA LEU A 91 -18.85 4.53 -6.20
C LEU A 91 -18.05 4.50 -4.91
N PHE A 92 -17.00 3.67 -4.83
CA PHE A 92 -16.06 3.60 -3.73
C PHE A 92 -15.47 4.99 -3.41
N LEU A 93 -14.92 5.66 -4.41
CA LEU A 93 -14.32 6.99 -4.23
C LEU A 93 -15.35 8.05 -3.80
N LYS A 94 -16.56 8.03 -4.35
CA LYS A 94 -17.65 8.95 -3.95
C LYS A 94 -18.05 8.75 -2.49
N GLN A 95 -18.09 7.52 -2.00
CA GLN A 95 -18.43 7.23 -0.61
C GLN A 95 -17.36 7.79 0.36
N LEU A 96 -16.09 7.68 0.02
CA LEU A 96 -15.01 8.29 0.81
C LEU A 96 -15.10 9.82 0.76
N LEU A 97 -15.23 10.41 -0.43
CA LEU A 97 -15.33 11.86 -0.65
C LEU A 97 -16.52 12.51 0.09
N ALA A 98 -17.55 11.73 0.41
CA ALA A 98 -18.68 12.23 1.19
C ALA A 98 -18.31 12.55 2.66
N LYS A 99 -17.15 12.09 3.12
CA LYS A 99 -16.74 12.18 4.52
C LYS A 99 -15.35 12.79 4.73
N THR A 100 -14.46 12.71 3.75
CA THR A 100 -13.07 13.12 3.89
C THR A 100 -12.45 13.49 2.54
N ASP A 101 -11.36 14.24 2.54
CA ASP A 101 -10.55 14.46 1.34
C ASP A 101 -9.82 13.16 0.94
N VAL A 102 -9.71 12.93 -0.37
CA VAL A 102 -9.03 11.74 -0.92
C VAL A 102 -7.89 12.18 -1.83
N TYR A 103 -6.70 11.65 -1.55
CA TYR A 103 -5.51 11.74 -2.40
C TYR A 103 -5.24 10.37 -3.02
N LEU A 104 -4.94 10.33 -4.32
CA LEU A 104 -4.68 9.09 -5.05
C LEU A 104 -3.34 9.18 -5.77
N VAL A 105 -2.40 8.32 -5.37
CA VAL A 105 -1.14 8.07 -6.07
C VAL A 105 -1.33 6.82 -6.92
N PRO A 106 -1.29 6.89 -8.27
CA PRO A 106 -1.57 5.73 -9.11
C PRO A 106 -0.51 4.64 -8.99
N GLY A 107 -0.95 3.37 -8.97
CA GLY A 107 -0.11 2.18 -9.10
C GLY A 107 0.03 1.68 -10.54
N ASN A 108 0.64 0.51 -10.72
CA ASN A 108 0.82 -0.09 -12.05
C ASN A 108 -0.48 -0.70 -12.61
N HIS A 109 -1.44 -1.07 -11.76
CA HIS A 109 -2.77 -1.50 -12.18
C HIS A 109 -3.68 -0.32 -12.55
N ASP A 110 -3.35 0.90 -12.18
CA ASP A 110 -4.20 2.09 -12.32
C ASP A 110 -4.09 2.79 -13.68
N SER A 111 -3.65 2.05 -14.72
CA SER A 111 -3.71 2.61 -16.09
C SER A 111 -5.16 3.02 -16.42
N ASN A 112 -5.30 4.23 -16.99
CA ASN A 112 -6.59 4.85 -17.33
C ASN A 112 -7.52 5.14 -16.14
N ILE A 113 -7.07 5.04 -14.90
CA ILE A 113 -7.92 5.26 -13.71
C ILE A 113 -8.55 6.66 -13.68
N GLY A 114 -7.94 7.65 -14.32
CA GLY A 114 -8.51 8.99 -14.45
C GLY A 114 -9.91 9.04 -15.07
N GLN A 115 -10.32 8.00 -15.83
CA GLN A 115 -11.68 7.88 -16.36
C GLN A 115 -12.70 7.46 -15.30
N LEU A 116 -12.26 6.90 -14.19
CA LEU A 116 -13.09 6.41 -13.08
C LEU A 116 -13.12 7.38 -11.89
N VAL A 117 -12.15 8.28 -11.83
CA VAL A 117 -11.92 9.13 -10.65
C VAL A 117 -12.82 10.36 -10.70
N PRO A 118 -13.63 10.61 -9.64
CA PRO A 118 -14.39 11.86 -9.51
C PRO A 118 -13.47 13.10 -9.46
N MET A 119 -13.96 14.23 -9.97
CA MET A 119 -13.16 15.47 -10.07
C MET A 119 -12.64 16.01 -8.73
N ASN A 120 -13.28 15.64 -7.62
CA ASN A 120 -12.89 16.10 -6.28
C ASN A 120 -11.79 15.25 -5.61
N VAL A 121 -11.31 14.19 -6.28
CA VAL A 121 -10.15 13.44 -5.81
C VAL A 121 -8.87 14.19 -6.19
N ASN A 122 -7.98 14.34 -5.24
CA ASN A 122 -6.67 14.93 -5.47
C ASN A 122 -5.75 13.90 -6.15
N MET A 123 -5.74 13.91 -7.49
CA MET A 123 -4.89 13.02 -8.29
C MET A 123 -3.44 13.46 -8.21
N ILE A 124 -2.60 12.57 -7.70
CA ILE A 124 -1.14 12.72 -7.65
C ILE A 124 -0.54 11.98 -8.85
N THR A 125 0.70 12.28 -9.21
CA THR A 125 1.41 11.52 -10.24
C THR A 125 1.90 10.17 -9.69
N SER A 126 2.18 9.20 -10.56
CA SER A 126 2.77 7.91 -10.16
C SER A 126 4.16 8.03 -9.52
N LYS A 127 4.77 9.22 -9.59
CA LYS A 127 6.03 9.55 -8.90
C LYS A 127 5.85 9.76 -7.41
N GLY A 128 4.60 9.78 -6.93
CA GLY A 128 4.25 9.95 -5.53
C GLY A 128 4.16 11.40 -5.08
N MET A 129 3.94 11.56 -3.79
CA MET A 129 3.92 12.84 -3.10
C MET A 129 4.89 12.84 -1.91
N THR A 130 5.38 14.00 -1.55
CA THR A 130 6.26 14.16 -0.39
C THR A 130 5.54 14.98 0.67
N LEU A 131 5.45 14.43 1.86
CA LEU A 131 5.03 15.13 3.06
C LEU A 131 6.27 15.25 3.95
N ASP A 132 6.71 16.46 4.24
CA ASP A 132 7.95 16.77 4.95
C ASP A 132 9.15 15.93 4.43
N ASP A 133 9.72 15.06 5.23
CA ASP A 133 10.85 14.20 4.89
C ASP A 133 10.44 12.79 4.41
N THR A 134 9.16 12.55 4.16
CA THR A 134 8.61 11.25 3.76
C THR A 134 8.04 11.27 2.36
N LEU A 135 8.53 10.38 1.51
CA LEU A 135 8.02 10.13 0.17
C LEU A 135 6.98 9.00 0.21
N LEU A 136 5.78 9.29 -0.28
CA LEU A 136 4.67 8.35 -0.42
C LEU A 136 4.57 7.94 -1.89
N VAL A 137 4.81 6.67 -2.19
CA VAL A 137 4.79 6.13 -3.56
C VAL A 137 4.12 4.77 -3.58
N HIS A 138 3.57 4.35 -4.72
CA HIS A 138 3.12 2.96 -4.83
C HIS A 138 4.28 1.97 -4.77
N GLY A 139 5.39 2.22 -5.45
CA GLY A 139 6.61 1.39 -5.35
C GLY A 139 6.93 0.55 -6.59
N HIS A 140 6.11 0.59 -7.64
CA HIS A 140 6.32 -0.14 -8.90
C HIS A 140 7.41 0.45 -9.80
N SER A 141 7.91 1.62 -9.49
CA SER A 141 8.96 2.32 -10.24
C SER A 141 9.94 3.01 -9.30
N MET A 142 11.15 3.30 -9.82
CA MET A 142 12.11 4.10 -9.06
C MET A 142 11.59 5.53 -8.91
N PRO A 143 11.75 6.14 -7.73
CA PRO A 143 11.50 7.56 -7.56
C PRO A 143 12.40 8.35 -8.50
N SER A 144 11.84 9.34 -9.20
CA SER A 144 12.66 10.23 -10.03
C SER A 144 13.06 11.47 -9.24
N ASP A 145 14.31 11.90 -9.45
CA ASP A 145 14.91 13.18 -9.01
C ASP A 145 14.49 13.61 -7.60
N VAL A 146 14.96 12.84 -6.66
CA VAL A 146 14.53 13.07 -5.32
C VAL A 146 15.37 14.10 -4.64
N ARG A 147 14.67 15.02 -4.21
CA ARG A 147 14.96 16.07 -3.30
C ARG A 147 15.66 15.54 -2.05
N GLY A 148 16.83 16.02 -1.78
CA GLY A 148 17.74 15.54 -0.77
C GLY A 148 17.27 15.48 0.68
N HIS A 149 16.10 16.01 0.98
CA HIS A 149 15.55 15.99 2.32
C HIS A 149 14.79 14.69 2.69
N VAL A 150 14.47 13.81 1.71
CA VAL A 150 13.74 12.58 1.99
C VAL A 150 14.56 11.62 2.85
N LYS A 151 14.02 11.24 3.99
CA LYS A 151 14.59 10.28 4.95
C LYS A 151 13.78 8.98 5.02
N ARG A 152 12.55 9.00 4.54
CA ARG A 152 11.63 7.86 4.61
C ARG A 152 10.86 7.66 3.32
N ILE A 153 10.62 6.39 2.97
CA ILE A 153 9.66 5.99 1.93
C ILE A 153 8.56 5.16 2.59
N VAL A 154 7.30 5.47 2.27
CA VAL A 154 6.14 4.61 2.55
C VAL A 154 5.64 4.11 1.20
N MET A 155 5.51 2.80 1.04
CA MET A 155 5.15 2.18 -0.24
C MET A 155 4.29 0.93 -0.08
N GLY A 156 3.47 0.63 -1.11
CA GLY A 156 2.75 -0.62 -1.31
C GLY A 156 3.42 -1.54 -2.33
N HIS A 157 2.63 -2.06 -3.28
CA HIS A 157 3.03 -2.84 -4.46
C HIS A 157 3.57 -4.26 -4.16
N VAL A 158 4.26 -4.43 -3.07
CA VAL A 158 4.99 -5.68 -2.75
C VAL A 158 4.06 -6.73 -2.17
N HIS A 159 2.95 -6.30 -1.57
CA HIS A 159 1.97 -7.15 -0.89
C HIS A 159 2.65 -8.16 0.05
N PRO A 160 3.36 -7.74 1.09
CA PRO A 160 4.15 -8.63 1.90
C PRO A 160 3.25 -9.59 2.69
N VAL A 161 3.42 -10.88 2.42
CA VAL A 161 2.70 -11.99 3.07
C VAL A 161 3.71 -13.04 3.50
N PHE A 162 3.63 -13.49 4.73
CA PHE A 162 4.50 -14.54 5.24
C PHE A 162 4.05 -15.92 4.73
N LEU A 163 4.87 -16.57 3.91
CA LEU A 163 4.58 -17.84 3.27
C LEU A 163 5.61 -18.90 3.70
N LYS A 164 5.28 -19.66 4.75
CA LYS A 164 6.08 -20.79 5.22
C LYS A 164 5.17 -21.95 5.62
N LYS A 165 5.19 -23.00 4.81
CA LYS A 165 4.39 -24.20 5.06
C LYS A 165 4.64 -24.75 6.46
N GLY A 166 3.56 -25.03 7.19
CA GLY A 166 3.63 -25.54 8.58
C GLY A 166 3.80 -24.47 9.65
N SER A 167 3.92 -23.19 9.28
CA SER A 167 3.85 -22.09 10.25
C SER A 167 2.39 -21.75 10.58
N VAL A 168 2.13 -21.41 11.83
CA VAL A 168 0.79 -20.96 12.29
C VAL A 168 0.37 -19.62 11.69
N ILE A 169 1.34 -18.80 11.27
CA ILE A 169 1.15 -17.50 10.61
C ILE A 169 1.31 -17.58 9.09
N ASN A 170 1.25 -18.79 8.49
CA ASN A 170 1.34 -18.92 7.05
C ASN A 170 0.15 -18.24 6.35
N GLY A 171 0.41 -17.35 5.43
CA GLY A 171 -0.61 -16.55 4.73
C GLY A 171 -0.94 -15.21 5.41
N GLU A 172 -0.33 -14.90 6.55
CA GLU A 172 -0.56 -13.63 7.24
C GLU A 172 0.12 -12.47 6.51
N ARG A 173 -0.61 -11.37 6.38
CA ARG A 173 -0.08 -10.09 5.88
C ARG A 173 0.86 -9.51 6.93
N VAL A 174 1.98 -8.94 6.47
CA VAL A 174 3.01 -8.40 7.35
C VAL A 174 3.48 -7.02 6.91
N TRP A 175 3.93 -6.23 7.85
CA TRP A 175 4.67 -5.00 7.63
C TRP A 175 6.14 -5.30 7.44
N LEU A 176 6.82 -4.58 6.53
CA LEU A 176 8.28 -4.58 6.46
C LEU A 176 8.80 -3.19 6.83
N TYR A 177 9.64 -3.12 7.84
CA TYR A 177 10.39 -1.93 8.21
C TYR A 177 11.85 -2.16 7.85
N ILE A 178 12.34 -1.47 6.83
CA ILE A 178 13.66 -1.69 6.25
C ILE A 178 14.49 -0.42 6.40
N GLN A 179 15.74 -0.56 6.88
CA GLN A 179 16.75 0.47 6.78
C GLN A 179 17.75 0.11 5.70
N ALA A 180 17.97 1.04 4.77
CA ALA A 180 18.86 0.92 3.65
C ALA A 180 19.86 2.08 3.62
N ARG A 181 20.83 2.00 2.72
CA ARG A 181 21.67 3.15 2.41
C ARG A 181 20.87 4.08 1.49
N LYS A 182 20.86 5.37 1.79
CA LYS A 182 20.14 6.35 1.00
C LYS A 182 20.67 6.45 -0.43
N GLU A 183 21.98 6.28 -0.60
CA GLU A 183 22.67 6.28 -1.91
C GLU A 183 22.27 5.11 -2.82
N ASP A 184 21.58 4.12 -2.32
CA ASP A 184 21.05 3.05 -3.17
C ASP A 184 19.84 3.51 -4.00
N ILE A 185 19.12 4.53 -3.52
CA ILE A 185 17.90 5.04 -4.16
C ILE A 185 18.09 6.47 -4.66
N PHE A 186 18.84 7.30 -3.91
CA PHE A 186 19.01 8.73 -4.13
C PHE A 186 20.50 9.06 -4.31
N ALA A 187 20.80 10.25 -4.84
CA ALA A 187 22.19 10.68 -5.02
C ALA A 187 22.94 10.95 -3.69
N GLU A 188 22.21 11.13 -2.60
CA GLU A 188 22.76 11.52 -1.31
C GLU A 188 23.08 10.33 -0.40
N LYS A 189 24.14 10.47 0.40
CA LYS A 189 24.51 9.49 1.41
C LYS A 189 23.66 9.63 2.68
N GLY A 190 23.42 8.51 3.34
CA GLY A 190 22.72 8.50 4.60
C GLY A 190 21.96 7.19 4.88
N ILE A 191 21.01 7.29 5.81
CA ILE A 191 20.07 6.21 6.13
C ILE A 191 18.72 6.56 5.48
N LEU A 192 18.11 5.56 4.87
CA LEU A 192 16.77 5.63 4.32
C LEU A 192 15.90 4.58 5.03
N ASP A 193 14.84 5.02 5.68
CA ASP A 193 13.82 4.14 6.23
C ASP A 193 12.78 3.83 5.16
N ILE A 194 12.44 2.56 4.97
CA ILE A 194 11.40 2.12 4.03
C ILE A 194 10.35 1.34 4.80
N ILE A 195 9.11 1.78 4.71
CA ILE A 195 7.94 1.10 5.26
C ILE A 195 7.15 0.52 4.10
N VAL A 196 7.05 -0.82 4.04
CA VAL A 196 6.19 -1.49 3.08
C VAL A 196 4.87 -1.80 3.74
N VAL A 197 3.82 -1.19 3.21
CA VAL A 197 2.44 -1.33 3.70
C VAL A 197 1.87 -2.66 3.21
N PRO A 198 1.24 -3.46 4.07
CA PRO A 198 0.50 -4.65 3.63
C PRO A 198 -0.69 -4.26 2.74
N THR A 199 -1.08 -5.14 1.83
CA THR A 199 -2.27 -4.92 1.01
C THR A 199 -3.51 -4.69 1.88
N PHE A 200 -4.33 -3.70 1.51
CA PHE A 200 -5.59 -3.43 2.20
C PHE A 200 -6.64 -4.51 1.90
N ASN A 201 -6.69 -5.00 0.65
CA ASN A 201 -7.61 -6.05 0.24
C ASN A 201 -7.23 -7.40 0.89
N PRO A 202 -8.08 -7.97 1.77
CA PRO A 202 -7.77 -9.20 2.49
C PRO A 202 -7.73 -10.45 1.60
N TYR A 203 -8.33 -10.40 0.41
CA TYR A 203 -8.47 -11.56 -0.48
C TYR A 203 -7.38 -11.67 -1.54
N LEU A 204 -6.47 -10.71 -1.63
CA LEU A 204 -5.43 -10.74 -2.67
C LEU A 204 -4.57 -12.01 -2.62
N TYR A 205 -4.45 -12.65 -1.46
CA TYR A 205 -3.73 -13.91 -1.24
C TYR A 205 -4.59 -15.04 -0.67
N ALA A 206 -5.91 -14.94 -0.76
CA ALA A 206 -6.83 -15.93 -0.18
C ALA A 206 -6.64 -17.35 -0.74
N THR A 207 -5.97 -17.52 -1.88
CA THR A 207 -5.75 -18.80 -2.53
C THR A 207 -4.54 -19.57 -2.01
N GLY A 208 -3.69 -18.96 -1.17
CA GLY A 208 -2.47 -19.60 -0.63
C GLY A 208 -1.43 -20.00 -1.71
N GLU A 209 -1.74 -19.82 -2.99
CA GLU A 209 -0.84 -20.02 -4.10
C GLU A 209 -0.26 -18.68 -4.55
N LYS A 210 0.96 -18.70 -5.09
CA LYS A 210 1.56 -17.57 -5.80
C LYS A 210 0.81 -17.35 -7.12
N LEU A 211 -0.46 -16.93 -7.06
CA LEU A 211 -1.30 -16.70 -8.25
C LEU A 211 -0.79 -15.54 -9.10
N TYR A 212 -0.01 -14.69 -8.52
CA TYR A 212 0.63 -13.57 -9.19
C TYR A 212 2.14 -13.71 -9.04
N HIS A 213 2.88 -13.70 -10.16
CA HIS A 213 4.33 -13.53 -10.10
C HIS A 213 4.59 -12.24 -9.34
N LYS A 214 5.17 -12.34 -8.15
CA LYS A 214 5.55 -11.18 -7.37
C LYS A 214 6.51 -10.35 -8.21
N SER A 215 6.02 -9.23 -8.71
CA SER A 215 6.88 -8.21 -9.28
C SER A 215 7.61 -7.57 -8.11
N LEU A 216 8.88 -7.89 -7.95
CA LEU A 216 9.68 -7.26 -6.93
C LEU A 216 9.81 -5.77 -7.28
N SER A 217 9.47 -4.91 -6.33
CA SER A 217 9.65 -3.47 -6.49
C SER A 217 11.09 -3.15 -6.90
N PRO A 218 11.34 -2.32 -7.92
CA PRO A 218 12.70 -1.92 -8.28
C PRO A 218 13.43 -1.22 -7.12
N ILE A 219 12.70 -0.54 -6.22
CA ILE A 219 13.24 0.03 -4.99
C ILE A 219 13.81 -1.09 -4.10
N LEU A 220 13.01 -2.11 -3.79
CA LEU A 220 13.47 -3.21 -2.95
C LEU A 220 14.54 -4.05 -3.62
N THR A 221 14.41 -4.31 -4.93
CA THR A 221 15.45 -5.01 -5.71
C THR A 221 16.81 -4.34 -5.51
N ARG A 222 16.85 -3.03 -5.68
CA ARG A 222 18.10 -2.28 -5.55
C ARG A 222 18.66 -2.27 -4.13
N VAL A 223 17.80 -2.10 -3.13
CA VAL A 223 18.19 -2.17 -1.72
C VAL A 223 18.73 -3.56 -1.36
N MET A 224 18.07 -4.62 -1.83
CA MET A 224 18.51 -6.00 -1.55
C MET A 224 19.83 -6.35 -2.23
N GLN A 225 20.09 -5.87 -3.44
CA GLN A 225 21.35 -6.06 -4.15
C GLN A 225 22.56 -5.49 -3.39
N HIS A 226 22.38 -4.41 -2.65
CA HIS A 226 23.42 -3.76 -1.89
C HIS A 226 23.46 -4.14 -0.41
N GLY A 227 22.51 -4.96 0.03
CA GLY A 227 22.36 -5.43 1.40
C GLY A 227 21.56 -4.48 2.30
N VAL A 228 20.58 -5.05 2.98
CA VAL A 228 19.73 -4.38 3.96
C VAL A 228 20.52 -4.13 5.24
N LYS A 229 20.50 -2.91 5.78
CA LYS A 229 21.15 -2.60 7.07
C LYS A 229 20.39 -3.18 8.25
N LYS A 230 19.07 -3.07 8.21
CA LYS A 230 18.16 -3.61 9.22
C LYS A 230 16.81 -3.91 8.56
N CYS A 231 16.18 -4.98 8.98
CA CYS A 231 14.80 -5.28 8.63
C CYS A 231 14.07 -5.77 9.88
N ILE A 232 12.83 -5.36 10.04
CA ILE A 232 11.91 -5.87 11.06
C ILE A 232 10.63 -6.29 10.33
N VAL A 233 10.16 -7.50 10.61
CA VAL A 233 8.93 -8.06 10.09
C VAL A 233 7.90 -8.07 11.22
N VAL A 234 6.74 -7.47 10.98
CA VAL A 234 5.68 -7.28 11.97
C VAL A 234 4.35 -7.73 11.40
N THR A 235 3.58 -8.50 12.14
CA THR A 235 2.20 -8.89 11.78
C THR A 235 1.23 -7.71 11.93
N LEU A 236 -0.01 -7.85 11.42
CA LEU A 236 -0.99 -6.77 11.52
C LEU A 236 -1.34 -6.41 12.97
N ASP A 237 -1.29 -7.37 13.89
CA ASP A 237 -1.54 -7.14 15.32
C ASP A 237 -0.37 -6.46 16.07
N GLY A 238 0.74 -6.17 15.37
CA GLY A 238 1.91 -5.51 15.94
C GLY A 238 2.97 -6.45 16.51
N SER A 239 2.82 -7.77 16.37
CA SER A 239 3.80 -8.74 16.85
C SER A 239 5.04 -8.77 15.94
N ILE A 240 6.23 -8.57 16.50
CA ILE A 240 7.49 -8.71 15.76
C ILE A 240 7.77 -10.20 15.59
N ILE A 241 7.85 -10.67 14.35
CA ILE A 241 8.10 -12.10 14.05
C ILE A 241 9.51 -12.40 13.56
N GLY A 242 10.29 -11.41 13.22
CA GLY A 242 11.69 -11.62 12.82
C GLY A 242 12.32 -10.43 12.10
N ASP A 243 13.38 -10.76 11.38
CA ASP A 243 14.29 -9.82 10.72
C ASP A 243 14.47 -10.16 9.23
N ALA A 244 15.56 -9.67 8.63
CA ALA A 244 15.89 -9.88 7.21
C ALA A 244 15.99 -11.36 6.80
N ALA A 245 16.21 -12.29 7.72
CA ALA A 245 16.25 -13.72 7.41
C ALA A 245 14.90 -14.28 6.96
N LEU A 246 13.79 -13.57 7.25
CA LEU A 246 12.44 -13.94 6.81
C LEU A 246 12.08 -13.43 5.39
N LEU A 247 12.84 -12.51 4.81
CA LEU A 247 12.54 -11.92 3.50
C LEU A 247 12.32 -12.97 2.40
N PRO A 248 13.08 -14.09 2.31
CA PRO A 248 12.81 -15.14 1.33
C PRO A 248 11.44 -15.83 1.46
N HIS A 249 10.82 -15.73 2.63
CA HIS A 249 9.47 -16.24 2.89
C HIS A 249 8.37 -15.22 2.64
N ILE A 250 8.74 -13.95 2.33
CA ILE A 250 7.80 -12.83 2.18
C ILE A 250 7.85 -12.26 0.76
N LEU A 251 9.04 -12.12 0.19
CA LEU A 251 9.32 -11.51 -1.13
C LEU A 251 9.51 -12.54 -2.23
#